data_46d02593bc572f7b6f8f68588e26498f
#
_entry.id   46d02593bc572f7b6f8f68588e26498f
#
_cell.length_a   1.000
_cell.length_b   1.000
_cell.length_c   1.000
_cell.angle_alpha   90.00
_cell.angle_beta   90.00
_cell.angle_gamma   90.00
#
_symmetry.space_group_name_H-M   'P 1'
#
loop_
_entity.id
_entity.type
_entity.pdbx_description
1 polymer ?
#
loop_
_entity_poly.entity_id
_entity_poly.type
_entity_poly.pdbx_seq_one_letter_code
_entity_poly.pdbx_strand_id
1 'polypeptide(L)'
;FKKKKKRVLVEKPATLNSTQALSIKNEYMEIDSFFTEAFMYLYHPKIKKVIELIKSGEVGDLIAMESFFGNDILTKKSFFGYKKRKKLNIKNRLYNKEMGGGAILDLGCYPISFSTLIASLNSKINYDNIVIFNKQKEIGSTGVDLDSYVGLKFENNFTSKIGVSFTKNLGKQTKIIGTKGELVIHDTWTSENSEIVIKKNNKTEIINIIGNQNIYSHEIETISQCIIEKKKEVDYPGLTIDQTIGNMKIIDKWLS
;
A
#
# COMPACT_ATOMS: atom_id res chain seq x y z
N PHE A 1 10.44 -5.74 -23.52
CA PHE A 1 11.33 -5.00 -22.60
C PHE A 1 12.75 -5.59 -22.62
N LYS A 2 12.93 -6.91 -22.42
CA LYS A 2 14.22 -7.62 -22.38
C LYS A 2 15.17 -7.23 -23.52
N LYS A 3 14.71 -7.25 -24.78
CA LYS A 3 15.55 -6.93 -25.97
C LYS A 3 16.10 -5.50 -26.01
N LYS A 4 15.57 -4.54 -25.22
CA LYS A 4 15.92 -3.12 -25.31
C LYS A 4 16.50 -2.54 -24.01
N LYS A 5 16.75 -3.33 -22.97
CA LYS A 5 17.24 -2.88 -21.64
C LYS A 5 16.47 -1.64 -21.12
N LYS A 6 15.13 -1.66 -21.20
CA LYS A 6 14.28 -0.55 -20.78
C LYS A 6 14.22 -0.47 -19.27
N ARG A 7 14.32 0.74 -18.75
CA ARG A 7 13.97 1.05 -17.37
C ARG A 7 12.45 1.14 -17.24
N VAL A 8 11.88 0.56 -16.19
CA VAL A 8 10.44 0.38 -16.08
C VAL A 8 9.93 0.87 -14.74
N LEU A 9 8.96 1.78 -14.80
CA LEU A 9 8.01 2.10 -13.74
C LEU A 9 6.68 1.47 -14.14
N VAL A 10 6.16 0.56 -13.33
CA VAL A 10 4.90 -0.15 -13.62
C VAL A 10 3.82 0.23 -12.62
N GLU A 11 2.59 0.43 -13.10
CA GLU A 11 1.43 0.70 -12.24
C GLU A 11 1.19 -0.46 -11.24
N LYS A 12 0.74 -0.04 -10.05
CA LYS A 12 0.35 -0.98 -8.98
C LYS A 12 -1.02 -1.64 -9.25
N PRO A 13 -1.24 -2.87 -8.82
CA PRO A 13 -0.19 -3.81 -8.44
C PRO A 13 0.59 -4.25 -9.68
N ALA A 14 1.91 -4.39 -9.54
CA ALA A 14 2.80 -4.69 -10.66
C ALA A 14 2.43 -6.00 -11.38
N THR A 15 1.81 -6.93 -10.68
CA THR A 15 1.44 -8.27 -11.19
C THR A 15 0.16 -8.77 -10.51
N LEU A 16 -0.39 -9.86 -11.01
CA LEU A 16 -1.58 -10.50 -10.44
C LEU A 16 -1.25 -11.45 -9.27
N ASN A 17 -0.01 -11.90 -9.16
CA ASN A 17 0.47 -12.84 -8.14
C ASN A 17 1.99 -12.80 -7.99
N SER A 18 2.51 -13.41 -6.92
CA SER A 18 3.95 -13.43 -6.63
C SER A 18 4.77 -14.23 -7.65
N THR A 19 4.21 -15.23 -8.32
CA THR A 19 4.89 -16.00 -9.37
C THR A 19 5.22 -15.13 -10.58
N GLN A 20 4.27 -14.27 -11.00
CA GLN A 20 4.53 -13.32 -12.08
C GLN A 20 5.57 -12.27 -11.67
N ALA A 21 5.54 -11.79 -10.43
CA ALA A 21 6.56 -10.86 -9.92
C ALA A 21 7.97 -11.50 -9.92
N LEU A 22 8.08 -12.76 -9.52
CA LEU A 22 9.32 -13.50 -9.57
C LEU A 22 9.83 -13.69 -11.01
N SER A 23 8.94 -13.96 -11.95
CA SER A 23 9.29 -14.04 -13.37
C SER A 23 9.89 -12.73 -13.90
N ILE A 24 9.28 -11.59 -13.54
CA ILE A 24 9.82 -10.27 -13.87
C ILE A 24 11.23 -10.10 -13.29
N LYS A 25 11.44 -10.44 -12.00
CA LYS A 25 12.76 -10.35 -11.37
C LYS A 25 13.81 -11.11 -12.14
N ASN A 26 13.53 -12.37 -12.48
CA ASN A 26 14.49 -13.23 -13.19
C ASN A 26 14.87 -12.62 -14.56
N GLU A 27 13.91 -12.07 -15.30
CA GLU A 27 14.18 -11.41 -16.56
C GLU A 27 14.98 -10.10 -16.40
N TYR A 28 14.72 -9.31 -15.35
CA TYR A 28 15.43 -8.05 -15.11
C TYR A 28 16.86 -8.24 -14.59
N MET A 29 17.10 -9.24 -13.77
CA MET A 29 18.45 -9.59 -13.32
C MET A 29 19.38 -9.93 -14.48
N GLU A 30 18.87 -10.64 -15.52
CA GLU A 30 19.66 -11.00 -16.70
C GLU A 30 20.13 -9.80 -17.54
N ILE A 31 19.40 -8.67 -17.49
CA ILE A 31 19.67 -7.51 -18.35
C ILE A 31 20.21 -6.29 -17.62
N ASP A 32 20.44 -6.38 -16.31
CA ASP A 32 20.91 -5.29 -15.45
C ASP A 32 20.11 -3.99 -15.67
N SER A 33 18.80 -4.05 -15.56
CA SER A 33 17.89 -2.95 -15.81
C SER A 33 17.18 -2.47 -14.54
N PHE A 34 16.68 -1.24 -14.58
CA PHE A 34 15.92 -0.62 -13.48
C PHE A 34 14.45 -1.01 -13.55
N PHE A 35 13.89 -1.44 -12.41
CA PHE A 35 12.47 -1.74 -12.25
C PHE A 35 11.99 -1.23 -10.90
N THR A 36 10.82 -0.58 -10.88
CA THR A 36 10.10 -0.25 -9.65
C THR A 36 8.60 -0.22 -9.88
N GLU A 37 7.85 -0.49 -8.82
CA GLU A 37 6.39 -0.43 -8.78
C GLU A 37 5.91 0.96 -8.36
N ALA A 38 4.90 1.49 -9.04
CA ALA A 38 4.40 2.84 -8.84
C ALA A 38 3.48 2.93 -7.61
N PHE A 39 4.07 3.31 -6.48
CA PHE A 39 3.35 3.67 -5.25
C PHE A 39 3.61 5.13 -4.91
N MET A 40 2.91 6.04 -5.59
CA MET A 40 3.11 7.49 -5.48
C MET A 40 3.14 8.01 -4.05
N TYR A 41 2.38 7.41 -3.13
CA TYR A 41 2.31 7.84 -1.73
C TYR A 41 3.65 7.70 -0.99
N LEU A 42 4.49 6.71 -1.36
CA LEU A 42 5.78 6.46 -0.70
C LEU A 42 6.75 7.64 -0.82
N TYR A 43 6.68 8.35 -1.93
CA TYR A 43 7.58 9.47 -2.24
C TYR A 43 7.12 10.80 -1.65
N HIS A 44 5.88 10.85 -1.13
CA HIS A 44 5.34 12.05 -0.54
C HIS A 44 6.05 12.42 0.76
N PRO A 45 6.34 13.72 1.04
CA PRO A 45 7.02 14.18 2.25
C PRO A 45 6.43 13.68 3.56
N LYS A 46 5.11 13.40 3.61
CA LYS A 46 4.44 12.82 4.79
C LYS A 46 5.03 11.48 5.21
N ILE A 47 5.36 10.60 4.26
CA ILE A 47 5.91 9.27 4.57
C ILE A 47 7.33 9.41 5.11
N LYS A 48 8.15 10.28 4.53
CA LYS A 48 9.46 10.62 5.07
C LYS A 48 9.36 11.11 6.51
N LYS A 49 8.39 12.01 6.79
CA LYS A 49 8.16 12.52 8.14
C LYS A 49 7.70 11.45 9.13
N VAL A 50 6.81 10.55 8.72
CA VAL A 50 6.39 9.40 9.55
C VAL A 50 7.59 8.52 9.91
N ILE A 51 8.44 8.21 8.93
CA ILE A 51 9.66 7.42 9.15
C ILE A 51 10.61 8.12 10.13
N GLU A 52 10.80 9.43 9.99
CA GLU A 52 11.62 10.24 10.92
C GLU A 52 11.09 10.15 12.36
N LEU A 53 9.77 10.37 12.54
CA LEU A 53 9.12 10.33 13.85
C LEU A 53 9.23 8.95 14.51
N ILE A 54 9.11 7.87 13.75
CA ILE A 54 9.29 6.51 14.27
C ILE A 54 10.76 6.30 14.67
N LYS A 55 11.71 6.64 13.79
CA LYS A 55 13.13 6.45 14.04
C LYS A 55 13.67 7.33 15.18
N SER A 56 13.09 8.51 15.41
CA SER A 56 13.43 9.37 16.56
C SER A 56 12.85 8.86 17.90
N GLY A 57 12.01 7.80 17.86
CA GLY A 57 11.42 7.18 19.04
C GLY A 57 10.21 7.93 19.60
N GLU A 58 9.55 8.79 18.80
CA GLU A 58 8.37 9.54 19.23
C GLU A 58 7.24 8.64 19.75
N VAL A 59 7.05 7.50 19.15
CA VAL A 59 6.03 6.52 19.58
C VAL A 59 6.62 5.34 20.37
N GLY A 60 7.94 5.28 20.54
CA GLY A 60 8.64 4.15 21.16
C GLY A 60 8.70 2.94 20.23
N ASP A 61 8.75 1.73 20.81
CA ASP A 61 8.78 0.49 20.04
C ASP A 61 7.44 0.24 19.34
N LEU A 62 7.49 -0.17 18.08
CA LEU A 62 6.30 -0.43 17.28
C LEU A 62 5.56 -1.67 17.78
N ILE A 63 4.26 -1.56 18.02
CA ILE A 63 3.37 -2.63 18.46
C ILE A 63 2.44 -3.05 17.34
N ALA A 64 1.71 -2.08 16.75
CA ALA A 64 0.67 -2.39 15.77
C ALA A 64 0.43 -1.25 14.78
N MET A 65 -0.22 -1.60 13.68
CA MET A 65 -0.77 -0.65 12.71
C MET A 65 -2.22 -1.03 12.38
N GLU A 66 -3.07 -0.04 12.22
CA GLU A 66 -4.42 -0.18 11.66
C GLU A 66 -4.51 0.70 10.42
N SER A 67 -4.87 0.12 9.29
CA SER A 67 -4.85 0.83 8.01
C SER A 67 -6.04 0.44 7.15
N PHE A 68 -6.75 1.45 6.68
CA PHE A 68 -7.97 1.26 5.91
C PHE A 68 -7.92 2.03 4.60
N PHE A 69 -8.50 1.42 3.56
CA PHE A 69 -8.71 2.07 2.29
C PHE A 69 -10.02 1.59 1.67
N GLY A 70 -11.05 2.41 1.72
CA GLY A 70 -12.34 2.03 1.17
C GLY A 70 -13.22 3.20 0.83
N ASN A 71 -13.86 3.10 -0.33
CA ASN A 71 -14.91 4.01 -0.78
C ASN A 71 -16.08 3.21 -1.33
N ASP A 72 -17.29 3.61 -0.99
CA ASP A 72 -18.49 3.04 -1.60
C ASP A 72 -18.64 3.56 -3.05
N ILE A 73 -18.09 2.80 -3.99
CA ILE A 73 -18.19 3.09 -5.43
C ILE A 73 -19.37 2.35 -6.09
N LEU A 74 -20.04 1.48 -5.36
CA LEU A 74 -21.14 0.66 -5.84
C LEU A 74 -22.54 1.23 -5.55
N THR A 75 -22.67 2.12 -4.59
CA THR A 75 -23.95 2.75 -4.29
C THR A 75 -24.19 3.98 -5.16
N LYS A 76 -25.31 4.02 -5.88
CA LYS A 76 -25.84 5.21 -6.53
C LYS A 76 -26.99 5.77 -5.70
N LYS A 77 -27.01 7.09 -5.49
CA LYS A 77 -28.20 7.79 -5.00
C LYS A 77 -29.10 8.10 -6.21
N SER A 78 -30.37 7.71 -6.14
CA SER A 78 -31.41 8.15 -7.06
C SER A 78 -31.74 9.62 -6.81
N PHE A 79 -32.38 10.30 -7.79
CA PHE A 79 -32.86 11.68 -7.65
C PHE A 79 -33.80 11.86 -6.46
N PHE A 80 -34.55 10.83 -6.08
CA PHE A 80 -35.43 10.81 -4.89
C PHE A 80 -34.74 10.34 -3.61
N GLY A 81 -33.41 10.28 -3.55
CA GLY A 81 -32.66 9.89 -2.36
C GLY A 81 -32.56 8.36 -2.11
N TYR A 82 -33.23 7.53 -2.90
CA TYR A 82 -33.13 6.06 -2.75
C TYR A 82 -31.73 5.60 -3.13
N LYS A 83 -31.13 4.77 -2.27
CA LYS A 83 -29.84 4.12 -2.55
C LYS A 83 -30.07 2.87 -3.38
N LYS A 84 -29.42 2.75 -4.53
CA LYS A 84 -29.43 1.56 -5.37
C LYS A 84 -28.01 1.07 -5.62
N ARG A 85 -27.78 -0.24 -5.41
CA ARG A 85 -26.48 -0.85 -5.71
C ARG A 85 -26.34 -1.04 -7.23
N LYS A 86 -25.20 -0.64 -7.79
CA LYS A 86 -24.85 -0.87 -9.20
C LYS A 86 -24.68 -2.37 -9.43
N LYS A 87 -25.09 -2.86 -10.59
CA LYS A 87 -24.69 -4.20 -11.05
C LYS A 87 -23.20 -4.18 -11.41
N LEU A 88 -22.48 -5.22 -11.01
CA LEU A 88 -21.08 -5.39 -11.39
C LEU A 88 -21.01 -5.68 -12.89
N ASN A 89 -20.09 -5.00 -13.58
CA ASN A 89 -19.87 -5.17 -15.01
C ASN A 89 -18.47 -5.73 -15.24
N ILE A 90 -18.37 -6.97 -15.69
CA ILE A 90 -17.11 -7.67 -15.97
C ILE A 90 -16.22 -6.96 -17.01
N LYS A 91 -16.79 -6.06 -17.83
CA LYS A 91 -16.01 -5.23 -18.75
C LYS A 91 -15.18 -4.14 -18.02
N ASN A 92 -15.56 -3.82 -16.78
CA ASN A 92 -14.76 -2.91 -15.93
C ASN A 92 -13.68 -3.72 -15.23
N ARG A 93 -12.41 -3.31 -15.36
CA ARG A 93 -11.25 -4.00 -14.75
C ARG A 93 -11.43 -4.26 -13.26
N LEU A 94 -12.04 -3.33 -12.51
CA LEU A 94 -12.23 -3.47 -11.06
C LEU A 94 -13.08 -4.69 -10.67
N TYR A 95 -13.92 -5.17 -11.59
CA TYR A 95 -14.83 -6.31 -11.36
C TYR A 95 -14.51 -7.51 -12.24
N ASN A 96 -13.34 -7.51 -12.88
CA ASN A 96 -12.88 -8.59 -13.73
C ASN A 96 -11.70 -9.31 -13.08
N LYS A 97 -11.92 -10.56 -12.66
CA LYS A 97 -10.90 -11.36 -11.97
C LYS A 97 -9.64 -11.59 -12.82
N GLU A 98 -9.79 -11.81 -14.11
CA GLU A 98 -8.68 -12.06 -15.04
C GLU A 98 -7.82 -10.80 -15.25
N MET A 99 -8.41 -9.61 -15.05
CA MET A 99 -7.73 -8.31 -15.15
C MET A 99 -7.19 -7.83 -13.80
N GLY A 100 -7.18 -8.68 -12.77
CA GLY A 100 -6.73 -8.27 -11.43
C GLY A 100 -7.73 -7.39 -10.70
N GLY A 101 -9.04 -7.57 -10.94
CA GLY A 101 -10.09 -6.88 -10.20
C GLY A 101 -10.21 -7.37 -8.77
N GLY A 102 -10.92 -6.60 -7.95
CA GLY A 102 -11.13 -6.83 -6.53
C GLY A 102 -10.46 -5.78 -5.65
N ALA A 103 -11.02 -5.59 -4.46
CA ALA A 103 -10.55 -4.58 -3.52
C ALA A 103 -9.15 -4.91 -2.95
N ILE A 104 -8.82 -6.20 -2.82
CA ILE A 104 -7.50 -6.62 -2.34
C ILE A 104 -6.40 -6.19 -3.30
N LEU A 105 -6.52 -6.48 -4.59
CA LEU A 105 -5.51 -6.09 -5.57
C LEU A 105 -5.49 -4.59 -5.81
N ASP A 106 -6.66 -3.95 -5.96
CA ASP A 106 -6.72 -2.52 -6.32
C ASP A 106 -6.37 -1.58 -5.14
N LEU A 107 -6.86 -1.89 -3.94
CA LEU A 107 -6.68 -1.06 -2.75
C LEU A 107 -5.76 -1.69 -1.70
N GLY A 108 -5.80 -3.02 -1.53
CA GLY A 108 -5.08 -3.73 -0.47
C GLY A 108 -3.56 -3.72 -0.64
N CYS A 109 -3.07 -3.57 -1.85
CA CYS A 109 -1.64 -3.42 -2.12
C CYS A 109 -1.02 -2.19 -1.39
N TYR A 110 -1.78 -1.11 -1.18
CA TYR A 110 -1.33 0.08 -0.45
C TYR A 110 -1.07 -0.21 1.04
N PRO A 111 -2.06 -0.64 1.86
CA PRO A 111 -1.81 -0.91 3.26
C PRO A 111 -0.87 -2.10 3.48
N ILE A 112 -0.75 -3.06 2.55
CA ILE A 112 0.26 -4.12 2.63
C ILE A 112 1.66 -3.52 2.46
N SER A 113 1.91 -2.76 1.40
CA SER A 113 3.22 -2.13 1.17
C SER A 113 3.61 -1.20 2.32
N PHE A 114 2.66 -0.50 2.93
CA PHE A 114 2.93 0.34 4.08
C PHE A 114 3.19 -0.47 5.36
N SER A 115 2.46 -1.58 5.58
CA SER A 115 2.71 -2.49 6.71
C SER A 115 4.11 -3.06 6.68
N THR A 116 4.56 -3.51 5.51
CA THR A 116 5.92 -4.05 5.35
C THR A 116 6.98 -2.97 5.49
N LEU A 117 6.74 -1.75 4.98
CA LEU A 117 7.62 -0.61 5.19
C LEU A 117 7.80 -0.30 6.69
N ILE A 118 6.69 -0.15 7.44
CA ILE A 118 6.75 0.17 8.87
C ILE A 118 7.39 -0.95 9.67
N ALA A 119 7.01 -2.21 9.42
CA ALA A 119 7.63 -3.36 10.09
C ALA A 119 9.14 -3.47 9.83
N SER A 120 9.61 -3.04 8.64
CA SER A 120 11.02 -3.07 8.25
C SER A 120 11.89 -2.02 8.94
N LEU A 121 11.31 -1.02 9.60
CA LEU A 121 12.07 0.02 10.29
C LEU A 121 12.87 -0.52 11.48
N ASN A 122 12.40 -1.60 12.10
CA ASN A 122 13.02 -2.20 13.29
C ASN A 122 13.80 -3.50 12.99
N SER A 123 13.52 -4.17 11.87
CA SER A 123 14.17 -5.44 11.51
C SER A 123 13.95 -5.80 10.06
N LYS A 124 14.88 -6.58 9.49
CA LYS A 124 14.68 -7.17 8.16
C LYS A 124 13.46 -8.07 8.16
N ILE A 125 12.62 -7.96 7.14
CA ILE A 125 11.40 -8.76 6.99
C ILE A 125 11.69 -10.05 6.24
N ASN A 126 11.23 -11.17 6.81
CA ASN A 126 11.06 -12.42 6.09
C ASN A 126 9.59 -12.57 5.68
N TYR A 127 9.29 -12.35 4.41
CA TYR A 127 7.91 -12.38 3.89
C TYR A 127 7.26 -13.76 3.95
N ASP A 128 8.05 -14.83 3.97
CA ASP A 128 7.53 -16.20 4.05
C ASP A 128 6.98 -16.52 5.45
N ASN A 129 7.55 -15.89 6.48
CA ASN A 129 7.18 -16.08 7.89
C ASN A 129 6.08 -15.12 8.37
N ILE A 130 5.55 -14.25 7.50
CA ILE A 130 4.41 -13.41 7.86
C ILE A 130 3.17 -14.28 7.98
N VAL A 131 2.57 -14.26 9.19
CA VAL A 131 1.34 -14.99 9.50
C VAL A 131 0.13 -14.13 9.19
N ILE A 132 -0.83 -14.71 8.46
CA ILE A 132 -2.13 -14.09 8.18
C ILE A 132 -3.17 -14.66 9.15
N PHE A 133 -3.98 -13.77 9.73
CA PHE A 133 -5.07 -14.15 10.65
C PHE A 133 -6.32 -13.27 10.42
N ASN A 134 -7.46 -13.71 10.95
CA ASN A 134 -8.76 -12.98 10.88
C ASN A 134 -9.13 -12.55 9.46
N LYS A 135 -8.89 -13.42 8.49
CA LYS A 135 -9.19 -13.17 7.09
C LYS A 135 -10.70 -13.21 6.83
N GLN A 136 -11.25 -12.14 6.27
CA GLN A 136 -12.67 -12.02 5.89
C GLN A 136 -12.76 -11.43 4.49
N LYS A 137 -13.68 -11.96 3.67
CA LYS A 137 -13.93 -11.49 2.30
C LYS A 137 -15.42 -11.53 1.97
N GLU A 138 -15.94 -10.48 1.35
CA GLU A 138 -17.24 -10.47 0.65
C GLU A 138 -16.98 -10.57 -0.85
N ILE A 139 -17.45 -11.63 -1.48
CA ILE A 139 -17.24 -11.89 -2.92
C ILE A 139 -18.46 -11.39 -3.70
N GLY A 140 -18.22 -10.60 -4.73
CA GLY A 140 -19.23 -10.10 -5.65
C GLY A 140 -19.65 -11.14 -6.71
N SER A 141 -20.73 -10.83 -7.44
CA SER A 141 -21.29 -11.72 -8.46
C SER A 141 -20.36 -12.03 -9.64
N THR A 142 -19.26 -11.28 -9.80
CA THR A 142 -18.23 -11.50 -10.82
C THR A 142 -17.03 -12.29 -10.31
N GLY A 143 -17.08 -12.77 -9.05
CA GLY A 143 -16.02 -13.57 -8.44
C GLY A 143 -14.84 -12.80 -7.88
N VAL A 144 -14.89 -11.45 -7.88
CA VAL A 144 -13.90 -10.60 -7.22
C VAL A 144 -14.34 -10.25 -5.79
N ASP A 145 -13.39 -10.00 -4.91
CA ASP A 145 -13.65 -9.47 -3.57
C ASP A 145 -14.09 -8.01 -3.64
N LEU A 146 -15.09 -7.66 -2.86
CA LEU A 146 -15.64 -6.30 -2.76
C LEU A 146 -15.29 -5.62 -1.44
N ASP A 147 -15.31 -6.39 -0.36
CA ASP A 147 -14.89 -6.01 0.98
C ASP A 147 -13.94 -7.07 1.51
N SER A 148 -12.84 -6.66 2.12
CA SER A 148 -11.91 -7.63 2.67
C SER A 148 -11.15 -7.06 3.86
N TYR A 149 -10.92 -7.93 4.85
CA TYR A 149 -10.17 -7.61 6.06
C TYR A 149 -9.14 -8.70 6.33
N VAL A 150 -8.00 -8.31 6.88
CA VAL A 150 -6.92 -9.23 7.22
C VAL A 150 -6.08 -8.68 8.37
N GLY A 151 -5.57 -9.58 9.21
CA GLY A 151 -4.49 -9.31 10.15
C GLY A 151 -3.18 -9.90 9.66
N LEU A 152 -2.09 -9.16 9.82
CA LEU A 152 -0.72 -9.62 9.57
C LEU A 152 0.03 -9.63 10.89
N LYS A 153 0.82 -10.68 11.14
CA LYS A 153 1.79 -10.74 12.24
C LYS A 153 3.18 -10.98 11.68
N PHE A 154 4.10 -10.11 12.02
CA PHE A 154 5.50 -10.16 11.64
C PHE A 154 6.34 -10.85 12.73
N GLU A 155 7.53 -11.34 12.38
CA GLU A 155 8.42 -12.08 13.32
C GLU A 155 8.85 -11.23 14.53
N ASN A 156 8.95 -9.91 14.36
CA ASN A 156 9.25 -8.95 15.43
C ASN A 156 8.04 -8.64 16.34
N ASN A 157 6.98 -9.45 16.27
CA ASN A 157 5.68 -9.29 16.96
C ASN A 157 4.88 -8.04 16.57
N PHE A 158 5.33 -7.23 15.62
CA PHE A 158 4.50 -6.18 15.05
C PHE A 158 3.29 -6.79 14.34
N THR A 159 2.12 -6.17 14.53
CA THR A 159 0.88 -6.63 13.90
C THR A 159 0.29 -5.52 13.03
N SER A 160 -0.42 -5.90 11.96
CA SER A 160 -1.15 -4.95 11.14
C SER A 160 -2.57 -5.45 10.90
N LYS A 161 -3.57 -4.58 11.12
CA LYS A 161 -4.96 -4.80 10.74
C LYS A 161 -5.26 -3.98 9.51
N ILE A 162 -5.74 -4.63 8.48
CA ILE A 162 -6.01 -4.03 7.17
C ILE A 162 -7.47 -4.27 6.81
N GLY A 163 -8.12 -3.23 6.27
CA GLY A 163 -9.44 -3.32 5.68
C GLY A 163 -9.53 -2.56 4.38
N VAL A 164 -10.11 -3.19 3.35
CA VAL A 164 -10.34 -2.56 2.04
C VAL A 164 -11.76 -2.80 1.56
N SER A 165 -12.34 -1.82 0.85
CA SER A 165 -13.73 -1.90 0.45
C SER A 165 -14.08 -1.08 -0.78
N PHE A 166 -14.88 -1.68 -1.66
CA PHE A 166 -15.62 -1.00 -2.73
C PHE A 166 -17.07 -0.69 -2.36
N THR A 167 -17.54 -1.15 -1.19
CA THR A 167 -18.95 -1.05 -0.76
C THR A 167 -19.14 -0.21 0.50
N LYS A 168 -18.03 0.11 1.20
CA LYS A 168 -18.05 0.86 2.45
C LYS A 168 -17.04 2.00 2.41
N ASN A 169 -17.41 3.13 2.99
CA ASN A 169 -16.48 4.23 3.22
C ASN A 169 -15.66 3.95 4.48
N LEU A 170 -14.52 3.28 4.33
CA LEU A 170 -13.59 2.99 5.42
C LEU A 170 -12.61 4.16 5.69
N GLY A 171 -12.62 5.18 4.82
CA GLY A 171 -11.64 6.24 4.83
C GLY A 171 -10.30 5.81 4.24
N LYS A 172 -9.27 6.62 4.52
CA LYS A 172 -7.89 6.47 4.00
C LYS A 172 -6.86 6.64 5.11
N GLN A 173 -7.30 6.45 6.35
CA GLN A 173 -6.49 6.68 7.53
C GLN A 173 -5.61 5.49 7.85
N THR A 174 -4.40 5.80 8.33
CA THR A 174 -3.53 4.83 8.98
C THR A 174 -3.19 5.30 10.39
N LYS A 175 -3.25 4.38 11.35
CA LYS A 175 -2.85 4.56 12.73
C LYS A 175 -1.69 3.62 13.04
N ILE A 176 -0.60 4.17 13.56
CA ILE A 176 0.60 3.41 13.98
C ILE A 176 0.69 3.53 15.50
N ILE A 177 0.79 2.41 16.18
CA ILE A 177 0.75 2.31 17.64
C ILE A 177 2.11 1.80 18.13
N GLY A 178 2.68 2.52 19.05
CA GLY A 178 3.93 2.14 19.74
C GLY A 178 3.79 2.19 21.25
N THR A 179 4.85 1.83 21.97
CA THR A 179 4.88 1.73 23.44
C THR A 179 4.73 3.07 24.16
N LYS A 180 5.02 4.20 23.48
CA LYS A 180 4.99 5.55 24.08
C LYS A 180 3.86 6.42 23.51
N GLY A 181 3.17 6.00 22.46
CA GLY A 181 2.15 6.81 21.81
C GLY A 181 1.69 6.26 20.48
N GLU A 182 0.91 7.06 19.75
CA GLU A 182 0.41 6.72 18.43
C GLU A 182 0.59 7.85 17.43
N LEU A 183 0.77 7.48 16.16
CA LEU A 183 0.72 8.38 15.01
C LEU A 183 -0.54 8.08 14.21
N VAL A 184 -1.27 9.11 13.82
CA VAL A 184 -2.43 9.00 12.93
C VAL A 184 -2.19 9.84 11.69
N ILE A 185 -2.30 9.22 10.51
CA ILE A 185 -2.19 9.86 9.20
C ILE A 185 -3.59 9.86 8.60
N HIS A 186 -4.22 11.03 8.46
CA HIS A 186 -5.62 11.12 8.05
C HIS A 186 -5.90 10.69 6.61
N ASP A 187 -5.06 11.07 5.66
CA ASP A 187 -5.08 10.51 4.30
C ASP A 187 -3.67 10.02 3.95
N THR A 188 -3.47 8.72 4.09
CA THR A 188 -2.18 8.09 3.82
C THR A 188 -1.89 8.01 2.32
N TRP A 189 -2.91 7.85 1.48
CA TRP A 189 -2.74 7.34 0.12
C TRP A 189 -2.74 8.42 -0.97
N THR A 190 -3.65 9.38 -0.89
CA THR A 190 -3.98 10.21 -2.07
C THR A 190 -3.91 11.70 -1.86
N SER A 191 -3.78 12.18 -0.61
CA SER A 191 -3.78 13.61 -0.32
C SER A 191 -2.45 14.27 -0.67
N GLU A 192 -2.52 15.42 -1.33
CA GLU A 192 -1.39 16.33 -1.58
C GLU A 192 -0.98 17.07 -0.29
N ASN A 193 -1.95 17.43 0.55
CA ASN A 193 -1.71 17.96 1.88
C ASN A 193 -2.19 16.96 2.91
N SER A 194 -1.45 16.77 3.98
CA SER A 194 -1.76 15.75 4.98
C SER A 194 -1.44 16.25 6.37
N GLU A 195 -2.15 15.70 7.36
CA GLU A 195 -1.89 15.92 8.77
C GLU A 195 -1.39 14.61 9.39
N ILE A 196 -0.34 14.73 10.19
CA ILE A 196 0.14 13.68 11.08
C ILE A 196 -0.19 14.10 12.49
N VAL A 197 -1.03 13.34 13.17
CA VAL A 197 -1.40 13.57 14.57
C VAL A 197 -0.59 12.63 15.45
N ILE A 198 0.17 13.21 16.39
CA ILE A 198 0.93 12.48 17.41
C ILE A 198 0.13 12.54 18.71
N LYS A 199 -0.17 11.38 19.30
CA LYS A 199 -0.81 11.30 20.62
C LYS A 199 0.12 10.58 21.59
N LYS A 200 0.57 11.30 22.62
CA LYS A 200 1.56 10.82 23.60
C LYS A 200 1.34 11.53 24.94
N ASN A 201 1.36 10.78 26.05
CA ASN A 201 1.23 11.37 27.40
C ASN A 201 0.04 12.32 27.57
N ASN A 202 -1.15 11.93 27.08
CA ASN A 202 -2.36 12.75 27.07
C ASN A 202 -2.25 14.09 26.33
N LYS A 203 -1.21 14.27 25.51
CA LYS A 203 -1.03 15.42 24.64
C LYS A 203 -1.24 15.02 23.20
N THR A 204 -1.77 15.95 22.42
CA THR A 204 -1.94 15.82 20.97
C THR A 204 -1.16 16.91 20.29
N GLU A 205 -0.31 16.52 19.35
CA GLU A 205 0.43 17.40 18.46
C GLU A 205 -0.03 17.14 17.03
N ILE A 206 -0.14 18.19 16.22
CA ILE A 206 -0.53 18.10 14.81
C ILE A 206 0.61 18.68 13.97
N ILE A 207 1.12 17.86 13.05
CA ILE A 207 2.12 18.26 12.08
C ILE A 207 1.44 18.35 10.72
N ASN A 208 1.35 19.56 10.18
CA ASN A 208 0.84 19.79 8.85
C ASN A 208 1.94 19.54 7.81
N ILE A 209 1.67 18.70 6.85
CA ILE A 209 2.56 18.43 5.71
C ILE A 209 1.92 19.03 4.48
N ILE A 210 2.59 20.01 3.91
CA ILE A 210 2.20 20.64 2.64
C ILE A 210 2.97 19.94 1.53
N GLY A 211 2.24 19.29 0.62
CA GLY A 211 2.81 18.79 -0.62
C GLY A 211 2.83 19.94 -1.62
N ASN A 212 4.01 20.43 -1.97
CA ASN A 212 4.15 21.58 -2.86
C ASN A 212 3.79 21.28 -4.31
N GLN A 213 3.39 20.04 -4.60
CA GLN A 213 3.07 19.57 -5.95
C GLN A 213 2.15 18.35 -5.91
N ASN A 214 1.67 17.93 -7.07
CA ASN A 214 0.87 16.71 -7.22
C ASN A 214 1.61 15.49 -6.68
N ILE A 215 0.89 14.57 -6.04
CA ILE A 215 1.48 13.38 -5.38
C ILE A 215 2.29 12.51 -6.35
N TYR A 216 1.90 12.41 -7.62
CA TYR A 216 2.64 11.68 -8.66
C TYR A 216 3.94 12.39 -9.07
N SER A 217 4.02 13.70 -8.91
CA SER A 217 5.24 14.45 -9.27
C SER A 217 6.42 14.04 -8.39
N HIS A 218 6.20 13.81 -7.10
CA HIS A 218 7.24 13.32 -6.18
C HIS A 218 7.81 11.96 -6.61
N GLU A 219 6.94 11.06 -7.08
CA GLU A 219 7.33 9.76 -7.61
C GLU A 219 8.17 9.90 -8.88
N ILE A 220 7.66 10.67 -9.85
CA ILE A 220 8.32 10.87 -11.15
C ILE A 220 9.70 11.53 -10.97
N GLU A 221 9.80 12.55 -10.11
CA GLU A 221 11.08 13.22 -9.81
C GLU A 221 12.10 12.27 -9.20
N THR A 222 11.70 11.54 -8.14
CA THR A 222 12.60 10.59 -7.47
C THR A 222 13.09 9.50 -8.43
N ILE A 223 12.18 8.89 -9.19
CA ILE A 223 12.52 7.82 -10.13
C ILE A 223 13.37 8.35 -11.28
N SER A 224 13.05 9.55 -11.82
CA SER A 224 13.85 10.18 -12.86
C SER A 224 15.28 10.44 -12.39
N GLN A 225 15.44 10.92 -11.15
CA GLN A 225 16.76 11.14 -10.55
C GLN A 225 17.55 9.83 -10.41
N CYS A 226 16.93 8.76 -9.90
CA CYS A 226 17.55 7.44 -9.84
C CYS A 226 18.03 6.96 -11.23
N ILE A 227 17.24 7.22 -12.26
CA ILE A 227 17.57 6.85 -13.63
C ILE A 227 18.75 7.68 -14.19
N ILE A 228 18.77 9.00 -13.93
CA ILE A 228 19.87 9.90 -14.33
C ILE A 228 21.17 9.48 -13.65
N GLU A 229 21.10 9.15 -12.36
CA GLU A 229 22.24 8.67 -11.56
C GLU A 229 22.64 7.22 -11.86
N LYS A 230 21.97 6.56 -12.79
CA LYS A 230 22.21 5.18 -13.22
C LYS A 230 22.12 4.16 -12.07
N LYS A 231 21.28 4.45 -11.08
CA LYS A 231 20.99 3.50 -10.00
C LYS A 231 20.33 2.24 -10.56
N LYS A 232 20.57 1.10 -9.93
CA LYS A 232 19.94 -0.18 -10.27
C LYS A 232 18.59 -0.35 -9.62
N GLU A 233 18.38 0.30 -8.47
CA GLU A 233 17.15 0.27 -7.69
C GLU A 233 16.71 1.69 -7.36
N VAL A 234 15.44 1.82 -7.03
CA VAL A 234 14.86 3.09 -6.58
C VAL A 234 15.36 3.45 -5.18
N ASP A 235 15.45 4.74 -4.90
CA ASP A 235 15.77 5.24 -3.56
C ASP A 235 14.65 4.92 -2.57
N TYR A 236 15.06 4.56 -1.36
CA TYR A 236 14.16 4.37 -0.23
C TYR A 236 13.31 5.63 0.02
N PRO A 237 12.00 5.51 0.26
CA PRO A 237 11.23 4.28 0.56
C PRO A 237 10.54 3.62 -0.65
N GLY A 238 10.93 3.94 -1.87
CA GLY A 238 10.43 3.22 -3.06
C GLY A 238 10.69 1.71 -2.98
N LEU A 239 9.85 0.92 -3.67
CA LEU A 239 9.90 -0.54 -3.59
C LEU A 239 10.91 -1.13 -4.57
N THR A 240 11.83 -1.94 -4.04
CA THR A 240 12.66 -2.83 -4.85
C THR A 240 11.81 -3.98 -5.39
N ILE A 241 12.31 -4.67 -6.42
CA ILE A 241 11.62 -5.85 -6.98
C ILE A 241 11.42 -6.95 -5.92
N ASP A 242 12.34 -7.10 -4.96
CA ASP A 242 12.20 -8.08 -3.88
C ASP A 242 11.09 -7.73 -2.91
N GLN A 243 10.90 -6.45 -2.63
CA GLN A 243 9.79 -5.97 -1.83
C GLN A 243 8.45 -6.12 -2.56
N THR A 244 8.40 -5.85 -3.87
CA THR A 244 7.23 -6.12 -4.71
C THR A 244 6.85 -7.61 -4.65
N ILE A 245 7.80 -8.53 -4.83
CA ILE A 245 7.57 -9.98 -4.70
C ILE A 245 7.05 -10.32 -3.31
N GLY A 246 7.68 -9.79 -2.26
CA GLY A 246 7.26 -10.02 -0.88
C GLY A 246 5.83 -9.54 -0.60
N ASN A 247 5.48 -8.35 -1.04
CA ASN A 247 4.12 -7.82 -0.92
C ASN A 247 3.10 -8.68 -1.68
N MET A 248 3.45 -9.14 -2.89
CA MET A 248 2.59 -10.03 -3.66
C MET A 248 2.39 -11.39 -2.99
N LYS A 249 3.39 -11.95 -2.31
CA LYS A 249 3.22 -13.18 -1.49
C LYS A 249 2.18 -12.99 -0.37
N ILE A 250 2.13 -11.81 0.26
CA ILE A 250 1.11 -11.51 1.27
C ILE A 250 -0.26 -11.40 0.60
N ILE A 251 -0.35 -10.73 -0.54
CA ILE A 251 -1.59 -10.62 -1.34
C ILE A 251 -2.11 -12.00 -1.74
N ASP A 252 -1.25 -12.89 -2.24
CA ASP A 252 -1.61 -14.27 -2.60
C ASP A 252 -2.21 -15.03 -1.40
N LYS A 253 -1.57 -14.93 -0.22
CA LYS A 253 -2.08 -15.51 1.03
C LYS A 253 -3.41 -14.89 1.46
N TRP A 254 -3.66 -13.60 1.17
CA TRP A 254 -4.93 -12.94 1.49
C TRP A 254 -6.02 -13.34 0.51
N LEU A 255 -5.69 -13.47 -0.78
CA LEU A 255 -6.63 -13.88 -1.83
C LEU A 255 -7.04 -15.38 -1.71
N SER A 256 -6.16 -16.26 -1.26
CA SER A 256 -6.50 -17.66 -0.97
C SER A 256 -7.49 -17.78 0.20
#